data_9c1ebab6c3da24b96fece7c029ed4b48
#
_entry.id   9c1ebab6c3da24b96fece7c029ed4b48
#
_cell.length_a   1.000
_cell.length_b   1.000
_cell.length_c   1.000
_cell.angle_alpha   90.00
_cell.angle_beta   90.00
_cell.angle_gamma   90.00
#
_symmetry.space_group_name_H-M   'P 1'
#
loop_
_entity.id
_entity.type
_entity.pdbx_description
1 polymer ?
#
loop_
_entity_poly.entity_id
_entity_poly.type
_entity_poly.pdbx_seq_one_letter_code
_entity_poly.pdbx_strand_id
1 'polypeptide(L)'
;MKTDIQIAQEAEMLPIKEVAQRVGITEEDLEYYGKYKAKLSEGFWDKIKNNENGKLVLVTAINPTPAGEGKTTVTVGLGQAMAKLNKKAVIALSLIHI
;
A
#
# COMPACT_ATOMS: atom_id res chain seq x y z
N MET A 1 -8.38 -25.72 4.58
CA MET A 1 -7.74 -24.44 4.20
C MET A 1 -8.78 -23.53 3.60
N LYS A 2 -8.77 -22.24 3.98
CA LYS A 2 -9.75 -21.29 3.49
C LYS A 2 -9.45 -20.89 2.04
N THR A 3 -10.50 -20.64 1.27
CA THR A 3 -10.36 -20.11 -0.09
C THR A 3 -10.01 -18.62 -0.04
N ASP A 4 -9.51 -18.07 -1.15
CA ASP A 4 -9.18 -16.64 -1.25
C ASP A 4 -10.40 -15.77 -0.96
N ILE A 5 -11.58 -16.18 -1.43
CA ILE A 5 -12.83 -15.46 -1.19
C ILE A 5 -13.17 -15.45 0.30
N GLN A 6 -13.04 -16.59 0.97
CA GLN A 6 -13.30 -16.67 2.41
C GLN A 6 -12.35 -15.79 3.22
N ILE A 7 -11.08 -15.78 2.88
CA ILE A 7 -10.08 -14.92 3.53
C ILE A 7 -10.45 -13.46 3.34
N ALA A 8 -10.81 -13.07 2.11
CA ALA A 8 -11.18 -11.68 1.83
C ALA A 8 -12.44 -11.24 2.56
N GLN A 9 -13.43 -12.12 2.68
CA GLN A 9 -14.68 -11.81 3.36
C GLN A 9 -14.53 -11.72 4.88
N GLU A 10 -13.64 -12.49 5.45
CA GLU A 10 -13.39 -12.50 6.89
C GLU A 10 -12.42 -11.39 7.33
N ALA A 11 -11.67 -10.79 6.40
CA ALA A 11 -10.73 -9.74 6.72
C ALA A 11 -11.46 -8.48 7.19
N GLU A 12 -10.97 -7.90 8.27
CA GLU A 12 -11.47 -6.62 8.76
C GLU A 12 -10.65 -5.49 8.13
N MET A 13 -11.33 -4.62 7.40
CA MET A 13 -10.70 -3.45 6.82
C MET A 13 -10.76 -2.28 7.80
N LEU A 14 -9.60 -1.67 8.05
CA LEU A 14 -9.55 -0.46 8.86
C LEU A 14 -9.97 0.74 8.02
N PRO A 15 -10.63 1.76 8.62
CA PRO A 15 -10.89 3.01 7.92
C PRO A 15 -9.60 3.61 7.37
N ILE A 16 -9.67 4.20 6.18
CA ILE A 16 -8.47 4.73 5.54
C ILE A 16 -7.79 5.83 6.37
N LYS A 17 -8.54 6.58 7.16
CA LYS A 17 -7.94 7.60 8.02
C LYS A 17 -7.00 7.01 9.08
N GLU A 18 -7.35 5.84 9.62
CA GLU A 18 -6.50 5.15 10.59
C GLU A 18 -5.23 4.61 9.95
N VAL A 19 -5.36 4.07 8.74
CA VAL A 19 -4.21 3.60 7.97
C VAL A 19 -3.28 4.76 7.64
N ALA A 20 -3.83 5.89 7.21
CA ALA A 20 -3.05 7.09 6.90
C ALA A 20 -2.30 7.62 8.11
N GLN A 21 -2.92 7.61 9.29
CA GLN A 21 -2.28 8.05 10.52
C GLN A 21 -1.02 7.24 10.86
N ARG A 22 -1.00 5.97 10.52
CA ARG A 22 0.16 5.10 10.76
C ARG A 22 1.41 5.54 10.03
N VAL A 23 1.24 6.27 8.92
CA VAL A 23 2.36 6.81 8.14
C VAL A 23 2.45 8.34 8.24
N GLY A 24 1.75 8.92 9.20
CA GLY A 24 1.86 10.34 9.49
C GLY A 24 1.02 11.26 8.60
N ILE A 25 0.05 10.71 7.88
CA ILE A 25 -0.86 11.51 7.05
C ILE A 25 -2.10 11.84 7.86
N THR A 26 -2.44 13.12 7.96
CA THR A 26 -3.60 13.59 8.71
C THR A 26 -4.84 13.68 7.82
N GLU A 27 -6.02 13.81 8.44
CA GLU A 27 -7.28 13.94 7.70
C GLU A 27 -7.30 15.14 6.75
N GLU A 28 -6.59 16.22 7.09
CA GLU A 28 -6.50 17.41 6.23
C GLU A 28 -5.87 17.11 4.87
N ASP A 29 -5.06 16.09 4.80
CA ASP A 29 -4.33 15.72 3.59
C ASP A 29 -5.06 14.66 2.76
N LEU A 30 -6.26 14.27 3.17
CA LEU A 30 -7.03 13.22 2.52
C LEU A 30 -8.27 13.77 1.82
N GLU A 31 -8.52 13.26 0.63
CA GLU A 31 -9.79 13.44 -0.08
C GLU A 31 -10.50 12.08 -0.09
N TYR A 32 -11.57 11.96 0.68
CA TYR A 32 -12.23 10.68 0.89
C TYR A 32 -13.07 10.23 -0.30
N TYR A 33 -12.96 8.96 -0.63
CA TYR A 33 -13.86 8.25 -1.54
C TYR A 33 -14.48 7.08 -0.77
N GLY A 34 -15.30 7.41 0.22
CA GLY A 34 -15.86 6.44 1.15
C GLY A 34 -14.93 6.20 2.35
N LYS A 35 -15.22 5.13 3.09
CA LYS A 35 -14.55 4.84 4.36
C LYS A 35 -13.15 4.25 4.19
N TYR A 36 -12.92 3.54 3.09
CA TYR A 36 -11.72 2.71 2.92
C TYR A 36 -10.79 3.17 1.80
N LYS A 37 -11.09 4.30 1.18
CA LYS A 37 -10.34 4.79 0.04
C LYS A 37 -10.22 6.30 0.10
N ALA A 38 -9.06 6.83 -0.23
CA ALA A 38 -8.84 8.26 -0.29
C ALA A 38 -7.72 8.58 -1.27
N LYS A 39 -7.72 9.81 -1.74
CA LYS A 39 -6.59 10.40 -2.47
C LYS A 39 -5.88 11.39 -1.57
N LEU A 40 -4.64 11.70 -1.88
CA LEU A 40 -3.89 12.74 -1.20
C LEU A 40 -4.25 14.10 -1.78
N SER A 41 -4.40 15.10 -0.90
CA SER A 41 -4.69 16.47 -1.31
C SER A 41 -3.54 17.07 -2.10
N GLU A 42 -3.84 18.02 -2.97
CA GLU A 42 -2.83 18.68 -3.82
C GLU A 42 -1.69 19.30 -3.03
N GLY A 43 -1.98 19.89 -1.89
CA GLY A 43 -0.96 20.53 -1.05
C GLY A 43 -0.06 19.58 -0.27
N PHE A 44 -0.36 18.28 -0.29
CA PHE A 44 0.39 17.32 0.50
C PHE A 44 1.87 17.22 0.09
N TRP A 45 2.14 17.26 -1.21
CA TRP A 45 3.52 17.21 -1.70
C TRP A 45 4.36 18.36 -1.15
N ASP A 46 3.79 19.56 -1.07
CA ASP A 46 4.51 20.72 -0.56
C ASP A 46 4.91 20.54 0.92
N LYS A 47 4.12 19.77 1.68
CA LYS A 47 4.43 19.47 3.09
C LYS A 47 5.60 18.50 3.23
N ILE A 48 5.76 17.57 2.29
CA ILE A 48 6.72 16.47 2.44
C ILE A 48 7.92 16.55 1.51
N LYS A 49 7.92 17.43 0.52
CA LYS A 49 8.98 17.48 -0.49
C LYS A 49 10.39 17.71 0.06
N ASN A 50 10.50 18.31 1.24
CA ASN A 50 11.78 18.55 1.91
C ASN A 50 12.13 17.50 2.97
N ASN A 51 11.29 16.50 3.16
CA ASN A 51 11.59 15.42 4.08
C ASN A 51 12.68 14.52 3.50
N GLU A 52 13.40 13.83 4.39
CA GLU A 52 14.36 12.84 3.95
C GLU A 52 13.65 11.72 3.19
N ASN A 53 14.29 11.26 2.12
CA ASN A 53 13.76 10.12 1.37
C ASN A 53 13.88 8.84 2.20
N GLY A 54 12.82 8.06 2.18
CA GLY A 54 12.88 6.71 2.69
C GLY A 54 13.65 5.78 1.74
N LYS A 55 13.67 4.52 2.07
CA LYS A 55 14.31 3.50 1.26
C LYS A 55 13.32 2.96 0.24
N LEU A 56 13.73 2.93 -1.00
CA LEU A 56 12.92 2.39 -2.09
C LEU A 56 13.35 0.96 -2.38
N VAL A 57 12.39 0.04 -2.34
CA VAL A 57 12.61 -1.35 -2.72
C VAL A 57 11.78 -1.65 -3.96
N LEU A 58 12.45 -2.01 -5.04
CA LEU A 58 11.77 -2.36 -6.28
C LEU A 58 11.58 -3.88 -6.36
N VAL A 59 10.34 -4.29 -6.59
CA VAL A 59 10.01 -5.69 -6.88
C VAL A 59 9.57 -5.79 -8.33
N THR A 60 10.33 -6.51 -9.12
CA THR A 60 10.07 -6.62 -10.56
C THR A 60 10.44 -8.01 -11.06
N ALA A 61 10.11 -8.28 -12.30
CA ALA A 61 10.49 -9.54 -12.96
C ALA A 61 11.38 -9.24 -14.17
N ILE A 62 12.28 -10.18 -14.48
CA ILE A 62 13.17 -10.06 -15.63
C ILE A 62 12.38 -10.19 -16.93
N ASN A 63 11.49 -11.18 -17.00
CA ASN A 63 10.64 -11.43 -18.16
C ASN A 63 9.18 -11.60 -17.73
N PRO A 64 8.24 -10.91 -18.36
CA PRO A 64 6.83 -11.13 -18.08
C PRO A 64 6.38 -12.50 -18.59
N THR A 65 5.47 -13.15 -17.86
CA THR A 65 4.86 -14.40 -18.26
C THR A 65 3.33 -14.28 -18.20
N PRO A 66 2.59 -15.06 -19.03
CA PRO A 66 1.12 -15.03 -18.97
C PRO A 66 0.55 -15.47 -17.62
N ALA A 67 1.27 -16.34 -16.90
CA ALA A 67 0.82 -16.87 -15.61
C ALA A 67 1.14 -15.94 -14.44
N GLY A 68 1.93 -14.89 -14.67
CA GLY A 68 2.44 -14.02 -13.63
C GLY A 68 3.74 -14.53 -13.03
N GLU A 69 4.45 -13.66 -12.32
CA GLU A 69 5.78 -13.94 -11.75
C GLU A 69 5.81 -13.83 -10.23
N GLY A 70 4.66 -13.53 -9.60
CA GLY A 70 4.60 -13.39 -8.16
C GLY A 70 5.03 -12.02 -7.63
N LYS A 71 5.13 -11.01 -8.47
CA LYS A 71 5.54 -9.66 -8.05
C LYS A 71 4.65 -9.09 -6.95
N THR A 72 3.35 -9.15 -7.15
CA THR A 72 2.38 -8.63 -6.18
C THR A 72 2.45 -9.42 -4.87
N THR A 73 2.50 -10.75 -4.96
CA THR A 73 2.59 -11.63 -3.79
C THR A 73 3.83 -11.32 -2.96
N VAL A 74 4.98 -11.18 -3.60
CA VAL A 74 6.24 -10.86 -2.91
C VAL A 74 6.17 -9.46 -2.31
N THR A 75 5.61 -8.49 -3.02
CA THR A 75 5.48 -7.11 -2.54
C THR A 75 4.62 -7.05 -1.28
N VAL A 76 3.47 -7.71 -1.29
CA VAL A 76 2.58 -7.75 -0.12
C VAL A 76 3.27 -8.47 1.05
N GLY A 77 3.95 -9.57 0.78
CA GLY A 77 4.70 -10.31 1.80
C GLY A 77 5.81 -9.47 2.44
N LEU A 78 6.54 -8.70 1.63
CA LEU A 78 7.56 -7.77 2.15
C LEU A 78 6.94 -6.68 3.02
N GLY A 79 5.80 -6.13 2.63
CA GLY A 79 5.09 -5.14 3.43
C GLY A 79 4.69 -5.69 4.79
N GLN A 80 4.17 -6.92 4.83
CA GLN A 80 3.84 -7.58 6.09
C GLN A 80 5.08 -7.87 6.93
N ALA A 81 6.18 -8.27 6.31
CA ALA A 81 7.43 -8.51 7.02
C ALA A 81 7.97 -7.21 7.64
N MET A 82 7.89 -6.09 6.93
CA MET A 82 8.30 -4.80 7.47
C MET A 82 7.45 -4.40 8.68
N ALA A 83 6.13 -4.64 8.62
CA ALA A 83 5.25 -4.40 9.75
C ALA A 83 5.64 -5.24 10.96
N LYS A 84 6.01 -6.49 10.77
CA LYS A 84 6.49 -7.37 11.85
C LYS A 84 7.79 -6.85 12.48
N LEU A 85 8.62 -6.18 11.70
CA LEU A 85 9.88 -5.58 12.17
C LEU A 85 9.69 -4.16 12.71
N ASN A 86 8.44 -3.72 12.87
CA ASN A 86 8.08 -2.37 13.32
C ASN A 86 8.62 -1.26 12.40
N LYS A 87 8.73 -1.54 11.12
CA LYS A 87 9.12 -0.55 10.12
C LYS A 87 7.89 0.04 9.45
N LYS A 88 7.91 1.33 9.18
CA LYS A 88 6.86 1.98 8.41
C LYS A 88 7.11 1.74 6.93
N ALA A 89 6.17 1.12 6.27
CA ALA A 89 6.28 0.82 4.84
C ALA A 89 4.99 1.16 4.12
N VAL A 90 5.12 1.65 2.90
CA VAL A 90 3.99 1.91 2.01
C VAL A 90 4.21 1.10 0.74
N ILE A 91 3.18 0.40 0.31
CA ILE A 91 3.23 -0.42 -0.90
C ILE A 91 2.64 0.38 -2.06
N ALA A 92 3.40 0.53 -3.13
CA ALA A 92 2.92 1.12 -4.37
C ALA A 92 2.83 0.01 -5.42
N LEU A 93 1.61 -0.32 -5.81
CA LEU A 93 1.38 -1.37 -6.81
C LEU A 93 1.13 -0.74 -8.17
N SER A 94 1.83 -1.26 -9.18
CA SER A 94 1.58 -0.92 -10.57
C SER A 94 0.89 -2.10 -11.25
N LEU A 95 -0.30 -1.88 -11.75
CA LEU A 95 -1.08 -2.91 -12.43
C LEU A 95 -1.21 -2.56 -13.90
N ILE A 96 -1.06 -3.58 -14.73
CA ILE A 96 -1.26 -3.41 -16.16
C ILE A 96 -2.71 -3.74 -16.47
N HIS A 97 -3.39 -2.80 -17.09
CA HIS A 97 -4.72 -3.05 -17.60
C HIS A 97 -4.64 -3.69 -18.99
N ILE A 98 -5.35 -4.75 -19.10
CA ILE A 98 -5.44 -5.47 -20.34
C ILE A 98 -6.85 -5.31 -20.90
#